data_317e6a5e5e20f7e6becf507db109ef3a
#
_entry.id   317e6a5e5e20f7e6becf507db109ef3a
#
_cell.length_a   1.000
_cell.length_b   1.000
_cell.length_c   1.000
_cell.angle_alpha   90.00
_cell.angle_beta   90.00
_cell.angle_gamma   90.00
#
_symmetry.space_group_name_H-M   'P 1'
#
loop_
_entity.id
_entity.type
_entity.pdbx_description
1 polymer ?
#
loop_
_entity_poly.entity_id
_entity_poly.type
_entity_poly.pdbx_seq_one_letter_code
_entity_poly.pdbx_strand_id
1 'polypeptide(L)'
;MKRFLVICALLMVAACAEQPPPPPVAANPPPPPPPPPPPVYTVYFDYNSSLLGPSGREIIRLAADSYKSGNPASVQVTGFASPPGSAGYNKRLSLKRASVVAATLVEDGVPRSSLTVSGEGETSSAGSPGQDQRVDVTLGGPPAAPSS
;
A
#
# COMPACT_ATOMS: atom_id res chain seq x y z
N MET A 1 67.22 36.09 66.80
CA MET A 1 66.72 37.26 66.00
C MET A 1 67.06 37.06 64.55
N LYS A 2 66.17 37.31 63.72
CA LYS A 2 66.13 37.42 62.25
C LYS A 2 65.53 36.25 61.50
N ARG A 3 64.28 36.55 61.18
CA ARG A 3 63.35 35.86 60.29
C ARG A 3 63.92 35.80 58.87
N PHE A 4 63.95 34.64 58.23
CA PHE A 4 63.98 34.55 56.77
C PHE A 4 62.77 33.75 56.31
N LEU A 5 61.88 34.49 55.71
CA LEU A 5 60.70 34.02 55.04
C LEU A 5 61.10 33.50 53.65
N VAL A 6 60.97 32.21 53.39
CA VAL A 6 61.17 31.64 52.05
C VAL A 6 59.80 31.38 51.44
N ILE A 7 59.48 32.22 50.51
CA ILE A 7 58.22 32.09 49.70
C ILE A 7 58.46 31.02 48.65
N CYS A 8 57.82 29.87 48.81
CA CYS A 8 57.78 28.83 47.79
C CYS A 8 56.64 29.15 46.84
N ALA A 9 56.95 29.65 45.64
CA ALA A 9 55.98 29.85 44.55
C ALA A 9 55.68 28.50 43.92
N LEU A 10 54.45 27.99 44.16
CA LEU A 10 53.95 26.80 43.52
C LEU A 10 53.44 27.16 42.09
N LEU A 11 54.16 26.76 41.08
CA LEU A 11 53.74 26.81 39.70
C LEU A 11 52.73 25.67 39.45
N MET A 12 51.45 26.00 39.41
CA MET A 12 50.40 25.12 38.88
C MET A 12 50.50 25.09 37.38
N VAL A 13 51.05 24.02 36.82
CA VAL A 13 50.92 23.69 35.42
C VAL A 13 49.55 23.03 35.22
N ALA A 14 48.61 23.79 34.69
CA ALA A 14 47.32 23.26 34.23
C ALA A 14 47.57 22.44 32.96
N ALA A 15 47.63 21.11 33.07
CA ALA A 15 47.59 20.20 31.94
C ALA A 15 46.20 20.20 31.38
N CYS A 16 45.96 20.91 30.26
CA CYS A 16 44.78 20.71 29.43
C CYS A 16 44.84 19.29 28.85
N ALA A 17 44.14 18.37 29.47
CA ALA A 17 43.89 17.04 28.87
C ALA A 17 42.98 17.23 27.65
N GLU A 18 43.56 17.22 26.47
CA GLU A 18 42.86 17.18 25.19
C GLU A 18 42.08 15.84 25.13
N GLN A 19 40.77 15.87 25.26
CA GLN A 19 39.92 14.68 25.09
C GLN A 19 40.09 14.18 23.66
N PRO A 20 40.39 12.89 23.45
CA PRO A 20 40.43 12.33 22.12
C PRO A 20 39.06 12.49 21.47
N PRO A 21 38.99 12.81 20.15
CA PRO A 21 37.72 12.93 19.45
C PRO A 21 36.90 11.66 19.62
N PRO A 22 35.56 11.76 19.80
CA PRO A 22 34.71 10.60 19.90
C PRO A 22 34.86 9.75 18.63
N PRO A 23 34.83 8.42 18.76
CA PRO A 23 34.87 7.53 17.58
C PRO A 23 33.77 7.90 16.60
N PRO A 24 34.03 7.82 15.28
CA PRO A 24 33.03 8.11 14.28
C PRO A 24 31.79 7.24 14.57
N VAL A 25 30.65 7.90 14.83
CA VAL A 25 29.37 7.20 14.96
C VAL A 25 29.14 6.51 13.64
N ALA A 26 29.16 5.17 13.62
CA ALA A 26 28.86 4.40 12.44
C ALA A 26 27.47 4.84 11.98
N ALA A 27 27.41 5.54 10.85
CA ALA A 27 26.14 5.92 10.24
C ALA A 27 25.34 4.65 10.00
N ASN A 28 24.16 4.55 10.60
CA ASN A 28 23.27 3.42 10.31
C ASN A 28 23.09 3.33 8.80
N PRO A 29 23.19 2.14 8.19
CA PRO A 29 22.93 2.00 6.77
C PRO A 29 21.55 2.58 6.46
N PRO A 30 21.39 3.26 5.32
CA PRO A 30 20.07 3.79 4.93
C PRO A 30 19.04 2.66 4.94
N PRO A 31 17.79 2.94 5.35
CA PRO A 31 16.74 1.94 5.34
C PRO A 31 16.59 1.36 3.92
N PRO A 32 16.28 0.05 3.80
CA PRO A 32 16.06 -0.57 2.48
C PRO A 32 14.95 0.19 1.74
N PRO A 33 15.03 0.28 0.40
CA PRO A 33 13.98 0.92 -0.39
C PRO A 33 12.63 0.22 -0.15
N PRO A 34 11.52 0.96 -0.18
CA PRO A 34 10.20 0.38 -0.01
C PRO A 34 9.94 -0.67 -1.10
N PRO A 35 9.19 -1.76 -0.79
CA PRO A 35 8.83 -2.76 -1.78
C PRO A 35 8.03 -2.12 -2.93
N PRO A 36 8.14 -2.65 -4.16
CA PRO A 36 7.34 -2.16 -5.28
C PRO A 36 5.83 -2.30 -4.98
N PRO A 37 5.00 -1.38 -5.50
CA PRO A 37 3.55 -1.46 -5.31
C PRO A 37 3.01 -2.77 -5.90
N PRO A 38 1.95 -3.34 -5.31
CA PRO A 38 1.33 -4.56 -5.81
C PRO A 38 0.73 -4.33 -7.21
N PRO A 39 0.72 -5.35 -8.09
CA PRO A 39 0.12 -5.24 -9.41
C PRO A 39 -1.41 -5.05 -9.31
N VAL A 40 -1.94 -4.13 -10.11
CA VAL A 40 -3.35 -3.81 -10.19
C VAL A 40 -3.86 -4.10 -11.60
N TYR A 41 -4.97 -4.83 -11.69
CA TYR A 41 -5.68 -5.15 -12.93
C TYR A 41 -7.02 -4.44 -12.93
N THR A 42 -7.25 -3.55 -13.90
CA THR A 42 -8.46 -2.74 -13.96
C THR A 42 -9.41 -3.27 -15.03
N VAL A 43 -10.63 -3.61 -14.62
CA VAL A 43 -11.74 -4.08 -15.47
C VAL A 43 -12.77 -2.98 -15.62
N TYR A 44 -13.04 -2.54 -16.84
CA TYR A 44 -14.04 -1.52 -17.14
C TYR A 44 -15.40 -2.13 -17.48
N PHE A 45 -16.46 -1.40 -17.14
CA PHE A 45 -17.84 -1.75 -17.41
C PHE A 45 -18.54 -0.66 -18.21
N ASP A 46 -19.57 -1.04 -18.94
CA ASP A 46 -20.45 -0.10 -19.60
C ASP A 46 -21.29 0.69 -18.59
N TYR A 47 -21.80 1.84 -19.04
CA TYR A 47 -22.65 2.68 -18.22
C TYR A 47 -23.85 1.87 -17.67
N ASN A 48 -24.09 2.03 -16.38
CA ASN A 48 -25.20 1.37 -15.67
C ASN A 48 -25.26 -0.17 -15.85
N SER A 49 -24.15 -0.80 -16.18
CA SER A 49 -24.02 -2.23 -16.42
C SER A 49 -23.08 -2.89 -15.40
N SER A 50 -23.36 -4.14 -15.10
CA SER A 50 -22.47 -5.08 -14.41
C SER A 50 -22.17 -6.31 -15.29
N LEU A 51 -22.46 -6.24 -16.58
CA LEU A 51 -22.13 -7.30 -17.54
C LEU A 51 -20.64 -7.24 -17.88
N LEU A 52 -19.99 -8.39 -17.76
CA LEU A 52 -18.57 -8.52 -18.07
C LEU A 52 -18.37 -8.76 -19.56
N GLY A 53 -17.72 -7.80 -20.22
CA GLY A 53 -17.36 -7.93 -21.64
C GLY A 53 -16.14 -8.86 -21.86
N PRO A 54 -15.85 -9.21 -23.14
CA PRO A 54 -14.73 -10.09 -23.51
C PRO A 54 -13.37 -9.58 -23.00
N SER A 55 -13.11 -8.28 -23.15
CA SER A 55 -11.85 -7.65 -22.67
C SER A 55 -11.72 -7.74 -21.16
N GLY A 56 -12.83 -7.57 -20.42
CA GLY A 56 -12.83 -7.71 -18.97
C GLY A 56 -12.50 -9.15 -18.53
N ARG A 57 -13.02 -10.15 -19.23
CA ARG A 57 -12.70 -11.56 -18.97
C ARG A 57 -11.22 -11.85 -19.18
N GLU A 58 -10.62 -11.31 -20.22
CA GLU A 58 -9.19 -11.48 -20.49
C GLU A 58 -8.33 -10.85 -19.39
N ILE A 59 -8.68 -9.66 -18.93
CA ILE A 59 -7.96 -9.00 -17.81
C ILE A 59 -8.08 -9.85 -16.52
N ILE A 60 -9.25 -10.40 -16.23
CA ILE A 60 -9.46 -11.25 -15.06
C ILE A 60 -8.61 -12.53 -15.16
N ARG A 61 -8.57 -13.15 -16.35
CA ARG A 61 -7.73 -14.32 -16.59
C ARG A 61 -6.25 -14.03 -16.34
N LEU A 62 -5.74 -12.87 -16.82
CA LEU A 62 -4.37 -12.44 -16.56
C LEU A 62 -4.11 -12.22 -15.04
N ALA A 63 -5.08 -11.65 -14.32
CA ALA A 63 -4.97 -11.51 -12.88
C ALA A 63 -4.94 -12.87 -12.16
N ALA A 64 -5.78 -13.82 -12.58
CA ALA A 64 -5.81 -15.17 -12.02
C ALA A 64 -4.51 -15.95 -12.33
N ASP A 65 -3.96 -15.81 -13.52
CA ASP A 65 -2.68 -16.42 -13.89
C ASP A 65 -1.51 -15.83 -13.08
N SER A 66 -1.51 -14.51 -12.87
CA SER A 66 -0.54 -13.85 -12.01
C SER A 66 -0.68 -14.28 -10.55
N TYR A 67 -1.91 -14.48 -10.05
CA TYR A 67 -2.15 -15.05 -8.74
C TYR A 67 -1.53 -16.43 -8.60
N LYS A 68 -1.79 -17.33 -9.55
CA LYS A 68 -1.26 -18.70 -9.55
C LYS A 68 0.26 -18.75 -9.62
N SER A 69 0.88 -17.83 -10.36
CA SER A 69 2.33 -17.75 -10.52
C SER A 69 3.04 -17.13 -9.31
N GLY A 70 2.46 -16.07 -8.72
CA GLY A 70 3.04 -15.29 -7.63
C GLY A 70 2.59 -15.74 -6.23
N ASN A 71 1.53 -16.54 -6.14
CA ASN A 71 0.90 -17.00 -4.90
C ASN A 71 0.76 -15.89 -3.81
N PRO A 72 0.17 -14.72 -4.14
CA PRO A 72 0.00 -13.64 -3.18
C PRO A 72 -0.93 -14.07 -2.03
N ALA A 73 -0.73 -13.49 -0.85
CA ALA A 73 -1.50 -13.84 0.35
C ALA A 73 -2.98 -13.49 0.23
N SER A 74 -3.31 -12.43 -0.55
CA SER A 74 -4.68 -11.93 -0.70
C SER A 74 -4.90 -11.26 -2.06
N VAL A 75 -6.15 -11.19 -2.46
CA VAL A 75 -6.62 -10.45 -3.64
C VAL A 75 -7.72 -9.52 -3.21
N GLN A 76 -7.55 -8.23 -3.43
CA GLN A 76 -8.58 -7.24 -3.18
C GLN A 76 -9.31 -6.89 -4.47
N VAL A 77 -10.65 -6.95 -4.46
CA VAL A 77 -11.52 -6.65 -5.59
C VAL A 77 -12.41 -5.47 -5.20
N THR A 78 -12.10 -4.30 -5.73
CA THR A 78 -12.77 -3.05 -5.37
C THR A 78 -13.52 -2.47 -6.57
N GLY A 79 -14.85 -2.38 -6.45
CA GLY A 79 -15.71 -1.83 -7.49
C GLY A 79 -15.97 -0.34 -7.29
N PHE A 80 -16.12 0.36 -8.41
CA PHE A 80 -16.43 1.78 -8.47
C PHE A 80 -17.59 2.06 -9.41
N ALA A 81 -18.22 3.21 -9.23
CA ALA A 81 -19.27 3.71 -10.10
C ALA A 81 -19.09 5.22 -10.31
N SER A 82 -19.60 5.72 -11.44
CA SER A 82 -19.57 7.16 -11.74
C SER A 82 -20.90 7.83 -11.34
N PRO A 83 -20.90 9.12 -10.98
CA PRO A 83 -22.09 9.95 -11.07
C PRO A 83 -22.61 9.97 -12.52
N PRO A 84 -23.89 10.08 -12.82
CA PRO A 84 -25.01 10.41 -11.94
C PRO A 84 -25.67 9.19 -11.29
N GLY A 85 -26.35 9.41 -10.18
CA GLY A 85 -27.12 8.40 -9.46
C GLY A 85 -27.23 8.75 -7.98
N SER A 86 -27.99 7.99 -7.21
CA SER A 86 -27.94 8.13 -5.76
C SER A 86 -26.75 7.36 -5.21
N ALA A 87 -26.12 7.86 -4.14
CA ALA A 87 -25.00 7.21 -3.49
C ALA A 87 -25.30 5.74 -3.12
N GLY A 88 -26.51 5.46 -2.63
CA GLY A 88 -26.95 4.11 -2.32
C GLY A 88 -27.07 3.20 -3.55
N TYR A 89 -27.51 3.75 -4.69
CA TYR A 89 -27.55 3.01 -5.95
C TYR A 89 -26.14 2.69 -6.44
N ASN A 90 -25.27 3.68 -6.50
CA ASN A 90 -23.90 3.53 -6.98
C ASN A 90 -23.07 2.60 -6.07
N LYS A 91 -23.32 2.62 -4.76
CA LYS A 91 -22.74 1.65 -3.82
C LYS A 91 -23.13 0.21 -4.15
N ARG A 92 -24.43 -0.05 -4.43
CA ARG A 92 -24.89 -1.39 -4.82
C ARG A 92 -24.36 -1.81 -6.19
N LEU A 93 -24.33 -0.90 -7.18
CA LEU A 93 -23.81 -1.19 -8.52
C LEU A 93 -22.32 -1.54 -8.48
N SER A 94 -21.52 -0.75 -7.77
CA SER A 94 -20.08 -0.99 -7.61
C SER A 94 -19.81 -2.35 -6.93
N LEU A 95 -20.55 -2.69 -5.87
CA LEU A 95 -20.43 -3.99 -5.21
C LEU A 95 -20.86 -5.14 -6.13
N LYS A 96 -21.92 -4.96 -6.94
CA LYS A 96 -22.37 -5.97 -7.89
C LYS A 96 -21.30 -6.24 -8.95
N ARG A 97 -20.65 -5.19 -9.49
CA ARG A 97 -19.52 -5.31 -10.42
C ARG A 97 -18.36 -6.08 -9.79
N ALA A 98 -17.94 -5.69 -8.58
CA ALA A 98 -16.88 -6.37 -7.86
C ALA A 98 -17.21 -7.85 -7.62
N SER A 99 -18.48 -8.17 -7.29
CA SER A 99 -18.93 -9.55 -7.10
C SER A 99 -18.87 -10.39 -8.38
N VAL A 100 -19.18 -9.81 -9.53
CA VAL A 100 -19.06 -10.49 -10.84
C VAL A 100 -17.60 -10.80 -11.15
N VAL A 101 -16.70 -9.85 -10.95
CA VAL A 101 -15.25 -10.05 -11.14
C VAL A 101 -14.72 -11.11 -10.18
N ALA A 102 -15.11 -11.06 -8.91
CA ALA A 102 -14.69 -12.05 -7.91
C ALA A 102 -15.18 -13.46 -8.24
N ALA A 103 -16.42 -13.61 -8.74
CA ALA A 103 -16.95 -14.90 -9.17
C ALA A 103 -16.13 -15.46 -10.35
N THR A 104 -15.79 -14.63 -11.33
CA THR A 104 -14.97 -15.04 -12.49
C THR A 104 -13.53 -15.41 -12.04
N LEU A 105 -12.93 -14.68 -11.10
CA LEU A 105 -11.63 -15.06 -10.53
C LEU A 105 -11.67 -16.45 -9.86
N VAL A 106 -12.77 -16.78 -9.17
CA VAL A 106 -12.95 -18.10 -8.58
C VAL A 106 -13.10 -19.19 -9.65
N GLU A 107 -13.85 -18.92 -10.74
CA GLU A 107 -13.95 -19.81 -11.89
C GLU A 107 -12.59 -20.06 -12.54
N ASP A 108 -11.73 -19.05 -12.57
CA ASP A 108 -10.36 -19.11 -13.09
C ASP A 108 -9.34 -19.70 -12.06
N GLY A 109 -9.79 -20.17 -10.92
CA GLY A 109 -8.99 -20.94 -9.95
C GLY A 109 -8.38 -20.13 -8.79
N VAL A 110 -8.79 -18.88 -8.57
CA VAL A 110 -8.42 -18.13 -7.37
C VAL A 110 -9.28 -18.59 -6.18
N PRO A 111 -8.71 -19.05 -5.05
CA PRO A 111 -9.49 -19.47 -3.91
C PRO A 111 -10.36 -18.33 -3.35
N ARG A 112 -11.64 -18.63 -3.07
CA ARG A 112 -12.55 -17.63 -2.48
C ARG A 112 -12.06 -17.07 -1.16
N SER A 113 -11.35 -17.86 -0.37
CA SER A 113 -10.74 -17.45 0.90
C SER A 113 -9.65 -16.39 0.77
N SER A 114 -9.06 -16.26 -0.42
CA SER A 114 -8.06 -15.23 -0.71
C SER A 114 -8.67 -13.91 -1.19
N LEU A 115 -9.99 -13.87 -1.46
CA LEU A 115 -10.68 -12.72 -2.03
C LEU A 115 -11.30 -11.84 -0.95
N THR A 116 -11.04 -10.53 -1.03
CA THR A 116 -11.78 -9.48 -0.32
C THR A 116 -12.52 -8.64 -1.34
N VAL A 117 -13.84 -8.53 -1.22
CA VAL A 117 -14.71 -7.85 -2.20
C VAL A 117 -15.32 -6.62 -1.55
N SER A 118 -15.16 -5.47 -2.18
CA SER A 118 -15.79 -4.22 -1.76
C SER A 118 -16.35 -3.43 -2.94
N GLY A 119 -17.35 -2.60 -2.66
CA GLY A 119 -17.85 -1.61 -3.62
C GLY A 119 -17.77 -0.24 -2.98
N GLU A 120 -17.06 0.70 -3.58
CA GLU A 120 -16.88 2.04 -3.02
C GLU A 120 -17.97 3.05 -3.44
N GLY A 121 -18.76 2.68 -4.46
CA GLY A 121 -19.78 3.58 -5.00
C GLY A 121 -19.14 4.63 -5.89
N GLU A 122 -19.57 5.89 -5.72
CA GLU A 122 -19.04 7.00 -6.48
C GLU A 122 -17.60 7.32 -6.09
N THR A 123 -16.75 7.45 -7.10
CA THR A 123 -15.43 8.07 -6.93
C THR A 123 -15.42 9.39 -7.67
N SER A 124 -14.97 10.43 -6.99
CA SER A 124 -14.65 11.72 -7.60
C SER A 124 -13.24 11.68 -8.20
N SER A 125 -12.94 10.69 -9.05
CA SER A 125 -11.69 10.75 -9.76
C SER A 125 -11.74 11.90 -10.77
N ALA A 126 -10.64 12.65 -10.86
CA ALA A 126 -10.48 13.76 -11.82
C ALA A 126 -10.47 13.28 -13.29
N GLY A 127 -10.87 12.03 -13.53
CA GLY A 127 -10.95 11.39 -14.83
C GLY A 127 -12.31 11.52 -15.51
N SER A 128 -12.39 11.05 -16.75
CA SER A 128 -13.65 10.96 -17.48
C SER A 128 -14.63 10.02 -16.78
N PRO A 129 -15.95 10.28 -16.83
CA PRO A 129 -16.97 9.43 -16.20
C PRO A 129 -16.90 7.94 -16.55
N GLY A 130 -16.36 7.58 -17.72
CA GLY A 130 -16.10 6.19 -18.10
C GLY A 130 -15.00 5.50 -17.31
N GLN A 131 -14.05 6.24 -16.77
CA GLN A 131 -12.96 5.69 -15.97
C GLN A 131 -13.40 5.29 -14.55
N ASP A 132 -14.51 5.85 -14.07
CA ASP A 132 -15.05 5.54 -12.76
C ASP A 132 -15.92 4.27 -12.77
N GLN A 133 -16.25 3.74 -13.95
CA GLN A 133 -17.03 2.52 -14.13
C GLN A 133 -16.12 1.30 -14.20
N ARG A 134 -15.42 1.02 -13.11
CA ARG A 134 -14.37 0.02 -13.09
C ARG A 134 -14.40 -0.86 -11.84
N VAL A 135 -13.67 -1.94 -11.93
CA VAL A 135 -13.27 -2.77 -10.79
C VAL A 135 -11.76 -2.92 -10.84
N ASP A 136 -11.11 -2.64 -9.74
CA ASP A 136 -9.67 -2.82 -9.56
C ASP A 136 -9.43 -4.13 -8.79
N VAL A 137 -8.59 -5.00 -9.35
CA VAL A 137 -8.13 -6.25 -8.74
C VAL A 137 -6.68 -6.05 -8.35
N THR A 138 -6.39 -6.01 -7.05
CA THR A 138 -5.04 -5.81 -6.50
C THR A 138 -4.54 -7.12 -5.90
N LEU A 139 -3.38 -7.60 -6.37
CA LEU A 139 -2.74 -8.81 -5.86
C LEU A 139 -1.74 -8.46 -4.76
N GLY A 140 -1.77 -9.20 -3.65
CA GLY A 140 -0.79 -9.01 -2.58
C GLY A 140 -1.09 -7.87 -1.60
N GLY A 141 -2.34 -7.41 -1.55
CA GLY A 141 -2.78 -6.46 -0.52
C GLY A 141 -2.62 -7.03 0.89
N PRO A 142 -2.57 -6.18 1.94
CA PRO A 142 -2.54 -6.66 3.32
C PRO A 142 -3.76 -7.55 3.58
N PRO A 143 -3.65 -8.58 4.44
CA PRO A 143 -4.79 -9.39 4.83
C PRO A 143 -5.90 -8.46 5.35
N ALA A 144 -7.14 -8.71 4.94
CA ALA A 144 -8.28 -7.93 5.43
C ALA A 144 -8.25 -7.88 6.95
N ALA A 145 -8.32 -6.67 7.51
CA ALA A 145 -8.51 -6.53 8.95
C ALA A 145 -9.81 -7.28 9.33
N PRO A 146 -9.81 -8.05 10.42
CA PRO A 146 -11.00 -8.73 10.86
C PRO A 146 -12.11 -7.69 11.06
N SER A 147 -13.23 -7.88 10.38
CA SER A 147 -14.43 -7.05 10.55
C SER A 147 -14.90 -7.19 11.99
N SER A 148 -14.75 -6.12 12.75
CA SER A 148 -15.27 -5.97 14.11
C SER A 148 -16.79 -5.86 14.08
#